data_d63b87a425fa75d4bbdb1611e1afc04a
#
_entry.id   d63b87a425fa75d4bbdb1611e1afc04a
#
_cell.length_a   1.000
_cell.length_b   1.000
_cell.length_c   1.000
_cell.angle_alpha   90.00
_cell.angle_beta   90.00
_cell.angle_gamma   90.00
#
_symmetry.space_group_name_H-M   'P 1'
#
loop_
_entity.id
_entity.type
_entity.pdbx_description
1 polymer ?
#
loop_
_entity_poly.entity_id
_entity_poly.type
_entity_poly.pdbx_seq_one_letter_code
_entity_poly.pdbx_strand_id
1 'polypeptide(L)'
;DHSLAVPQSLEELTRPEYKGLLVVENPATSSPGLAFLLATVKHFGADGYLDYWRALRANGVVIVDGWETAYYTNFSASSGHGPQPMAISYASSPAAEVVYAETPLTESPTASILGPDTCFRQIEFVGILNGTKNRALAEKFVDFMLGVTFQEDMPLQMFMFPVNPEARLPEAFIQYAPAAEQPAALSPDLIAANRDQW
;
A
#
# COMPACT_ATOMS: atom_id res chain seq x y z
N ASP A 1 -14.27 -12.24 7.11
CA ASP A 1 -15.14 -13.38 6.81
C ASP A 1 -14.30 -14.56 6.30
N HIS A 2 -14.11 -15.56 7.16
CA HIS A 2 -13.30 -16.75 6.85
C HIS A 2 -13.95 -17.68 5.81
N SER A 3 -15.18 -17.40 5.37
CA SER A 3 -15.86 -18.16 4.33
C SER A 3 -15.50 -17.70 2.90
N LEU A 4 -14.93 -16.51 2.77
CA LEU A 4 -14.51 -15.96 1.47
C LEU A 4 -13.08 -16.42 1.15
N ALA A 5 -12.89 -17.01 -0.03
CA ALA A 5 -11.55 -17.34 -0.50
C ALA A 5 -10.73 -16.05 -0.69
N VAL A 6 -9.45 -16.07 -0.31
CA VAL A 6 -8.56 -14.94 -0.52
C VAL A 6 -8.15 -14.89 -2.00
N PRO A 7 -8.42 -13.79 -2.72
CA PRO A 7 -8.03 -13.67 -4.12
C PRO A 7 -6.50 -13.69 -4.26
N GLN A 8 -5.99 -14.34 -5.28
CA GLN A 8 -4.56 -14.52 -5.50
C GLN A 8 -4.03 -13.70 -6.67
N SER A 9 -4.91 -13.08 -7.45
CA SER A 9 -4.53 -12.25 -8.60
C SER A 9 -5.49 -11.06 -8.77
N LEU A 10 -5.08 -10.12 -9.62
CA LEU A 10 -5.91 -8.96 -9.95
C LEU A 10 -7.21 -9.38 -10.69
N GLU A 11 -7.13 -10.38 -11.56
CA GLU A 11 -8.29 -10.88 -12.32
C GLU A 11 -9.37 -11.42 -11.38
N GLU A 12 -8.98 -12.08 -10.31
CA GLU A 12 -9.93 -12.66 -9.37
C GLU A 12 -10.81 -11.60 -8.71
N LEU A 13 -10.32 -10.39 -8.49
CA LEU A 13 -11.10 -9.30 -7.91
C LEU A 13 -12.31 -8.89 -8.76
N THR A 14 -12.34 -9.28 -10.04
CA THR A 14 -13.48 -9.02 -10.93
C THR A 14 -14.54 -10.13 -10.93
N ARG A 15 -14.31 -11.24 -10.21
CA ARG A 15 -15.24 -12.35 -10.14
C ARG A 15 -16.49 -11.99 -9.33
N PRO A 16 -17.66 -12.60 -9.65
CA PRO A 16 -18.92 -12.30 -8.99
C PRO A 16 -18.93 -12.50 -7.47
N GLU A 17 -18.13 -13.44 -6.94
CA GLU A 17 -18.02 -13.71 -5.50
C GLU A 17 -17.42 -12.55 -4.71
N TYR A 18 -16.66 -11.64 -5.36
CA TYR A 18 -16.09 -10.45 -4.76
C TYR A 18 -16.88 -9.18 -5.04
N LYS A 19 -18.11 -9.31 -5.54
CA LYS A 19 -18.92 -8.14 -5.91
C LYS A 19 -19.21 -7.22 -4.74
N GLY A 20 -18.77 -5.97 -4.85
CA GLY A 20 -18.97 -4.93 -3.83
C GLY A 20 -18.11 -5.08 -2.58
N LEU A 21 -17.15 -6.01 -2.58
CA LEU A 21 -16.33 -6.33 -1.41
C LEU A 21 -14.98 -5.59 -1.36
N LEU A 22 -14.62 -4.87 -2.40
CA LEU A 22 -13.36 -4.13 -2.49
C LEU A 22 -13.60 -2.61 -2.40
N VAL A 23 -12.84 -1.93 -1.57
CA VAL A 23 -12.69 -0.47 -1.61
C VAL A 23 -11.31 -0.09 -2.12
N VAL A 24 -11.28 0.89 -3.01
CA VAL A 24 -10.06 1.47 -3.60
C VAL A 24 -10.10 2.99 -3.46
N GLU A 25 -8.94 3.62 -3.54
CA GLU A 25 -8.85 5.08 -3.51
C GLU A 25 -8.68 5.67 -4.92
N ASN A 26 -9.11 6.89 -5.05
CA ASN A 26 -8.90 7.71 -6.22
C ASN A 26 -7.38 7.93 -6.45
N PRO A 27 -6.82 7.50 -7.59
CA PRO A 27 -5.39 7.60 -7.87
C PRO A 27 -4.87 9.05 -7.97
N ALA A 28 -5.75 10.02 -8.20
CA ALA A 28 -5.36 11.44 -8.26
C ALA A 28 -5.13 12.06 -6.87
N THR A 29 -5.68 11.46 -5.80
CA THR A 29 -5.69 12.03 -4.45
C THR A 29 -5.08 11.13 -3.39
N SER A 30 -4.74 9.88 -3.75
CA SER A 30 -4.21 8.88 -2.81
C SER A 30 -3.00 8.14 -3.40
N SER A 31 -1.92 8.06 -2.63
CA SER A 31 -0.72 7.30 -3.02
C SER A 31 -0.98 5.79 -3.17
N PRO A 32 -1.68 5.10 -2.24
CA PRO A 32 -2.04 3.70 -2.46
C PRO A 32 -2.98 3.50 -3.66
N GLY A 33 -3.93 4.44 -3.89
CA GLY A 33 -4.77 4.41 -5.08
C GLY A 33 -3.97 4.51 -6.38
N LEU A 34 -2.97 5.42 -6.41
CA LEU A 34 -2.05 5.52 -7.55
C LEU A 34 -1.20 4.25 -7.69
N ALA A 35 -0.69 3.70 -6.61
CA ALA A 35 0.09 2.47 -6.63
C ALA A 35 -0.71 1.29 -7.20
N PHE A 36 -1.98 1.17 -6.83
CA PHE A 36 -2.87 0.16 -7.39
C PHE A 36 -3.14 0.38 -8.88
N LEU A 37 -3.40 1.62 -9.31
CA LEU A 37 -3.52 1.94 -10.73
C LEU A 37 -2.26 1.53 -11.50
N LEU A 38 -1.07 1.90 -11.02
CA LEU A 38 0.21 1.55 -11.67
C LEU A 38 0.43 0.03 -11.72
N ALA A 39 0.03 -0.70 -10.69
CA ALA A 39 0.06 -2.17 -10.70
C ALA A 39 -0.83 -2.74 -11.81
N THR A 40 -2.05 -2.22 -11.97
CA THR A 40 -2.95 -2.65 -13.05
C THR A 40 -2.43 -2.30 -14.45
N VAL A 41 -1.82 -1.11 -14.62
CA VAL A 41 -1.17 -0.72 -15.89
C VAL A 41 -0.01 -1.65 -16.22
N LYS A 42 0.81 -2.01 -15.21
CA LYS A 42 1.92 -2.97 -15.39
C LYS A 42 1.41 -4.34 -15.80
N HIS A 43 0.38 -4.83 -15.13
CA HIS A 43 -0.13 -6.20 -15.32
C HIS A 43 -0.89 -6.37 -16.63
N PHE A 44 -1.81 -5.47 -16.93
CA PHE A 44 -2.69 -5.56 -18.10
C PHE A 44 -2.18 -4.79 -19.32
N GLY A 45 -1.13 -3.99 -19.18
CA GLY A 45 -0.63 -3.11 -20.24
C GLY A 45 -1.48 -1.87 -20.46
N ALA A 46 -0.95 -0.94 -21.27
CA ALA A 46 -1.59 0.35 -21.55
C ALA A 46 -2.96 0.22 -22.24
N ASP A 47 -3.18 -0.86 -22.98
CA ASP A 47 -4.44 -1.10 -23.71
C ASP A 47 -5.47 -1.87 -22.89
N GLY A 48 -5.02 -2.69 -21.92
CA GLY A 48 -5.89 -3.61 -21.16
C GLY A 48 -6.37 -3.12 -19.81
N TYR A 49 -5.62 -2.20 -19.14
CA TYR A 49 -5.96 -1.77 -17.78
C TYR A 49 -7.34 -1.10 -17.68
N LEU A 50 -7.77 -0.35 -18.70
CA LEU A 50 -9.10 0.27 -18.72
C LEU A 50 -10.23 -0.74 -18.76
N ASP A 51 -10.05 -1.88 -19.46
CA ASP A 51 -11.04 -2.95 -19.48
C ASP A 51 -11.12 -3.63 -18.13
N TYR A 52 -10.00 -3.83 -17.46
CA TYR A 52 -9.97 -4.30 -16.08
C TYR A 52 -10.72 -3.35 -15.12
N TRP A 53 -10.48 -2.04 -15.19
CA TRP A 53 -11.19 -1.06 -14.37
C TRP A 53 -12.69 -0.98 -14.68
N ARG A 54 -13.09 -1.18 -15.94
CA ARG A 54 -14.52 -1.32 -16.30
C ARG A 54 -15.13 -2.55 -15.64
N ALA A 55 -14.40 -3.68 -15.64
CA ALA A 55 -14.83 -4.91 -14.98
C ALA A 55 -14.95 -4.74 -13.47
N LEU A 56 -13.96 -4.11 -12.80
CA LEU A 56 -14.04 -3.78 -11.37
C LEU A 56 -15.25 -2.89 -11.05
N ARG A 57 -15.52 -1.87 -11.86
CA ARG A 57 -16.71 -1.01 -11.68
C ARG A 57 -18.00 -1.78 -11.87
N ALA A 58 -18.09 -2.64 -12.86
CA ALA A 58 -19.24 -3.52 -13.06
C ALA A 58 -19.42 -4.49 -11.89
N ASN A 59 -18.32 -4.89 -11.25
CA ASN A 59 -18.30 -5.72 -10.04
C ASN A 59 -18.55 -4.93 -8.76
N GLY A 60 -18.89 -3.63 -8.85
CA GLY A 60 -19.32 -2.82 -7.71
C GLY A 60 -18.17 -2.38 -6.78
N VAL A 61 -16.94 -2.20 -7.30
CA VAL A 61 -15.85 -1.62 -6.50
C VAL A 61 -16.25 -0.28 -5.91
N VAL A 62 -15.99 -0.08 -4.64
CA VAL A 62 -16.21 1.20 -3.94
C VAL A 62 -14.99 2.08 -4.14
N ILE A 63 -15.20 3.34 -4.55
CA ILE A 63 -14.11 4.30 -4.78
C ILE A 63 -14.29 5.47 -3.83
N VAL A 64 -13.21 5.81 -3.11
CA VAL A 64 -13.17 6.94 -2.16
C VAL A 64 -11.95 7.82 -2.44
N ASP A 65 -11.94 9.05 -1.91
CA ASP A 65 -10.88 10.02 -2.24
C ASP A 65 -9.56 9.81 -1.50
N GLY A 66 -9.56 9.07 -0.37
CA GLY A 66 -8.34 8.92 0.42
C GLY A 66 -8.29 7.64 1.23
N TRP A 67 -7.05 7.27 1.58
CA TRP A 67 -6.76 6.06 2.33
C TRP A 67 -7.45 6.02 3.71
N GLU A 68 -7.51 7.14 4.42
CA GLU A 68 -8.19 7.19 5.73
C GLU A 68 -9.67 6.79 5.63
N THR A 69 -10.37 7.27 4.60
CA THR A 69 -11.77 6.90 4.36
C THR A 69 -11.89 5.44 3.98
N ALA A 70 -11.01 4.95 3.07
CA ALA A 70 -11.00 3.54 2.70
C ALA A 70 -10.77 2.64 3.91
N TYR A 71 -9.75 2.94 4.70
CA TYR A 71 -9.25 2.07 5.75
C TYR A 71 -10.06 2.15 7.05
N TYR A 72 -10.44 3.38 7.48
CA TYR A 72 -11.12 3.59 8.76
C TYR A 72 -12.65 3.68 8.66
N THR A 73 -13.21 3.81 7.45
CA THR A 73 -14.67 3.91 7.29
C THR A 73 -15.25 2.74 6.51
N ASN A 74 -14.61 2.38 5.39
CA ASN A 74 -15.15 1.36 4.47
C ASN A 74 -14.66 -0.05 4.78
N PHE A 75 -13.38 -0.20 5.16
CA PHE A 75 -12.82 -1.51 5.47
C PHE A 75 -13.40 -2.09 6.75
N SER A 76 -13.64 -3.39 6.76
CA SER A 76 -14.33 -4.08 7.87
C SER A 76 -13.41 -4.47 9.02
N ALA A 77 -12.07 -4.39 8.86
CA ALA A 77 -11.12 -4.76 9.89
C ALA A 77 -10.92 -3.64 10.92
N SER A 78 -10.46 -4.04 12.08
CA SER A 78 -9.94 -3.22 13.17
C SER A 78 -10.81 -2.00 13.52
N SER A 79 -10.52 -0.85 12.97
CA SER A 79 -11.18 0.41 13.30
C SER A 79 -12.31 0.79 12.33
N GLY A 80 -12.40 0.17 11.15
CA GLY A 80 -13.30 0.59 10.10
C GLY A 80 -14.75 0.19 10.33
N HIS A 81 -15.00 -1.03 10.71
CA HIS A 81 -16.37 -1.60 10.82
C HIS A 81 -17.21 -1.43 9.56
N GLY A 82 -16.56 -1.16 8.43
CA GLY A 82 -17.21 -0.95 7.15
C GLY A 82 -17.64 -2.27 6.49
N PRO A 83 -18.39 -2.18 5.38
CA PRO A 83 -18.90 -3.37 4.70
C PRO A 83 -17.91 -4.05 3.76
N GLN A 84 -16.74 -3.45 3.45
CA GLN A 84 -15.77 -4.01 2.53
C GLN A 84 -14.70 -4.83 3.26
N PRO A 85 -14.63 -6.16 3.08
CA PRO A 85 -13.58 -7.00 3.68
C PRO A 85 -12.23 -6.88 2.97
N MET A 86 -12.14 -6.14 1.87
CA MET A 86 -10.91 -5.88 1.13
C MET A 86 -10.74 -4.39 0.89
N ALA A 87 -9.53 -3.88 1.14
CA ALA A 87 -9.14 -2.50 0.88
C ALA A 87 -7.78 -2.45 0.20
N ILE A 88 -7.57 -1.45 -0.66
CA ILE A 88 -6.21 -1.14 -1.09
C ILE A 88 -5.51 -0.43 0.06
N SER A 89 -4.34 -0.93 0.44
CA SER A 89 -3.56 -0.43 1.55
C SER A 89 -2.09 -0.81 1.40
N TYR A 90 -1.33 -0.71 2.48
CA TYR A 90 0.09 -1.05 2.51
C TYR A 90 0.29 -2.51 2.94
N ALA A 91 1.32 -3.16 2.41
CA ALA A 91 1.67 -4.54 2.79
C ALA A 91 2.02 -4.67 4.29
N SER A 92 2.36 -3.57 4.94
CA SER A 92 2.60 -3.47 6.37
C SER A 92 1.35 -3.27 7.23
N SER A 93 0.17 -3.04 6.63
CA SER A 93 -1.07 -2.83 7.38
C SER A 93 -1.42 -3.96 8.36
N PRO A 94 -1.22 -5.25 8.04
CA PRO A 94 -1.47 -6.32 9.01
C PRO A 94 -0.59 -6.25 10.27
N ALA A 95 0.66 -5.77 10.15
CA ALA A 95 1.51 -5.54 11.32
C ALA A 95 0.98 -4.37 12.17
N ALA A 96 0.47 -3.31 11.52
CA ALA A 96 -0.14 -2.19 12.20
C ALA A 96 -1.37 -2.60 13.04
N GLU A 97 -2.21 -3.47 12.51
CA GLU A 97 -3.38 -3.99 13.22
C GLU A 97 -3.01 -4.67 14.54
N VAL A 98 -1.89 -5.39 14.57
CA VAL A 98 -1.40 -6.05 15.79
C VAL A 98 -0.77 -5.06 16.75
N VAL A 99 0.07 -4.15 16.25
CA VAL A 99 0.82 -3.18 17.08
C VAL A 99 -0.10 -2.19 17.78
N TYR A 100 -1.16 -1.73 17.09
CA TYR A 100 -2.06 -0.70 17.60
C TYR A 100 -3.42 -1.25 18.10
N ALA A 101 -3.53 -2.56 18.23
CA ALA A 101 -4.72 -3.16 18.80
C ALA A 101 -4.93 -2.68 20.27
N GLU A 102 -6.13 -2.25 20.62
CA GLU A 102 -6.47 -1.86 21.99
C GLU A 102 -6.31 -3.02 22.99
N THR A 103 -6.54 -4.22 22.51
CA THR A 103 -6.30 -5.46 23.27
C THR A 103 -5.24 -6.29 22.55
N PRO A 104 -4.27 -6.88 23.27
CA PRO A 104 -3.22 -7.68 22.64
C PRO A 104 -3.79 -8.78 21.75
N LEU A 105 -3.34 -8.83 20.51
CA LEU A 105 -3.69 -9.87 19.54
C LEU A 105 -2.58 -10.90 19.46
N THR A 106 -2.95 -12.17 19.32
CA THR A 106 -2.01 -13.28 19.10
C THR A 106 -1.71 -13.52 17.61
N GLU A 107 -2.57 -12.97 16.75
CA GLU A 107 -2.44 -13.03 15.29
C GLU A 107 -3.07 -11.79 14.66
N SER A 108 -2.67 -11.46 13.43
CA SER A 108 -3.26 -10.35 12.71
C SER A 108 -4.66 -10.71 12.20
N PRO A 109 -5.66 -9.80 12.39
CA PRO A 109 -7.01 -10.00 11.87
C PRO A 109 -7.08 -9.84 10.34
N THR A 110 -6.01 -9.38 9.71
CA THR A 110 -5.90 -9.12 8.27
C THR A 110 -4.67 -9.75 7.68
N ALA A 111 -4.65 -9.89 6.35
CA ALA A 111 -3.50 -10.36 5.59
C ALA A 111 -3.36 -9.56 4.29
N SER A 112 -2.13 -9.42 3.83
CA SER A 112 -1.84 -8.77 2.55
C SER A 112 -1.91 -9.77 1.39
N ILE A 113 -2.54 -9.36 0.29
CA ILE A 113 -2.58 -10.13 -0.97
C ILE A 113 -1.37 -9.70 -1.80
N LEU A 114 -0.38 -10.59 -1.92
CA LEU A 114 0.93 -10.30 -2.51
C LEU A 114 1.27 -11.23 -3.69
N GLY A 115 0.28 -11.54 -4.52
CA GLY A 115 0.52 -12.25 -5.78
C GLY A 115 1.38 -11.44 -6.76
N PRO A 116 1.84 -12.05 -7.87
CA PRO A 116 2.61 -11.34 -8.89
C PRO A 116 1.87 -10.09 -9.40
N ASP A 117 2.57 -8.98 -9.50
CA ASP A 117 2.06 -7.66 -9.94
C ASP A 117 0.83 -7.13 -9.16
N THR A 118 0.45 -7.71 -8.02
CA THR A 118 -0.70 -7.23 -7.23
C THR A 118 -0.41 -5.98 -6.43
N CYS A 119 0.86 -5.66 -6.20
CA CYS A 119 1.27 -4.45 -5.49
C CYS A 119 2.40 -3.73 -6.22
N PHE A 120 2.48 -2.42 -6.02
CA PHE A 120 3.52 -1.54 -6.57
C PHE A 120 4.42 -1.06 -5.45
N ARG A 121 5.76 -1.14 -5.65
CA ARG A 121 6.72 -0.67 -4.64
C ARG A 121 6.79 0.84 -4.61
N GLN A 122 6.43 1.44 -3.48
CA GLN A 122 6.65 2.84 -3.20
C GLN A 122 7.99 3.04 -2.50
N ILE A 123 8.72 4.10 -2.87
CA ILE A 123 9.96 4.53 -2.22
C ILE A 123 9.78 5.99 -1.84
N GLU A 124 9.98 6.28 -0.56
CA GLU A 124 9.93 7.66 -0.05
C GLU A 124 11.32 8.28 -0.02
N PHE A 125 11.37 9.56 -0.23
CA PHE A 125 12.61 10.33 -0.32
C PHE A 125 12.56 11.55 0.59
N VAL A 126 13.70 11.89 1.17
CA VAL A 126 13.94 13.19 1.80
C VAL A 126 14.81 14.03 0.88
N GLY A 127 14.47 15.29 0.69
CA GLY A 127 15.21 16.24 -0.14
C GLY A 127 15.59 17.50 0.62
N ILE A 128 16.75 18.06 0.31
CA ILE A 128 17.18 19.36 0.82
C ILE A 128 16.71 20.45 -0.15
N LEU A 129 15.88 21.37 0.32
CA LEU A 129 15.39 22.47 -0.49
C LEU A 129 16.53 23.34 -1.03
N ASN A 130 16.48 23.65 -2.31
CA ASN A 130 17.43 24.58 -2.92
C ASN A 130 17.30 25.96 -2.28
N GLY A 131 18.45 26.62 -2.02
CA GLY A 131 18.49 27.94 -1.38
C GLY A 131 18.38 27.94 0.14
N THR A 132 18.33 26.78 0.80
CA THR A 132 18.41 26.71 2.27
C THR A 132 19.67 27.40 2.78
N LYS A 133 19.53 28.22 3.84
CA LYS A 133 20.67 28.86 4.52
C LYS A 133 21.40 27.93 5.48
N ASN A 134 20.84 26.77 5.80
CA ASN A 134 21.34 25.80 6.76
C ASN A 134 21.72 24.46 6.12
N ARG A 135 22.35 24.49 4.94
CA ARG A 135 22.65 23.28 4.17
C ARG A 135 23.42 22.22 4.96
N ALA A 136 24.47 22.62 5.66
CA ALA A 136 25.28 21.70 6.46
C ALA A 136 24.47 21.01 7.59
N LEU A 137 23.51 21.72 8.19
CA LEU A 137 22.59 21.12 9.18
C LEU A 137 21.60 20.18 8.52
N ALA A 138 21.05 20.56 7.37
CA ALA A 138 20.13 19.71 6.61
C ALA A 138 20.79 18.40 6.16
N GLU A 139 22.04 18.44 5.70
CA GLU A 139 22.82 17.26 5.36
C GLU A 139 23.00 16.32 6.56
N LYS A 140 23.39 16.86 7.72
CA LYS A 140 23.48 16.07 8.97
C LYS A 140 22.15 15.47 9.39
N PHE A 141 21.03 16.16 9.13
CA PHE A 141 19.71 15.63 9.43
C PHE A 141 19.35 14.47 8.49
N VAL A 142 19.67 14.58 7.20
CA VAL A 142 19.51 13.46 6.26
C VAL A 142 20.36 12.26 6.66
N ASP A 143 21.63 12.49 7.05
CA ASP A 143 22.52 11.43 7.54
C ASP A 143 21.92 10.74 8.80
N PHE A 144 21.36 11.52 9.72
CA PHE A 144 20.65 10.98 10.88
C PHE A 144 19.43 10.13 10.48
N MET A 145 18.62 10.60 9.51
CA MET A 145 17.45 9.85 9.01
C MET A 145 17.85 8.54 8.33
N LEU A 146 19.04 8.45 7.74
CA LEU A 146 19.57 7.22 7.15
C LEU A 146 20.28 6.31 8.17
N GLY A 147 20.52 6.79 9.36
CA GLY A 147 21.17 6.05 10.45
C GLY A 147 20.26 4.97 11.05
N VAL A 148 20.89 3.95 11.63
CA VAL A 148 20.21 2.78 12.22
C VAL A 148 19.11 3.20 13.21
N THR A 149 19.42 4.12 14.12
CA THR A 149 18.48 4.55 15.18
C THR A 149 17.17 5.10 14.61
N PHE A 150 17.23 5.95 13.58
CA PHE A 150 16.04 6.49 12.93
C PHE A 150 15.31 5.42 12.12
N GLN A 151 16.07 4.60 11.41
CA GLN A 151 15.53 3.59 10.53
C GLN A 151 14.87 2.43 11.27
N GLU A 152 15.31 2.10 12.48
CA GLU A 152 14.64 1.12 13.35
C GLU A 152 13.31 1.62 13.92
N ASP A 153 13.10 2.94 14.01
CA ASP A 153 11.85 3.55 14.47
C ASP A 153 10.79 3.64 13.36
N MET A 154 11.22 3.74 12.10
CA MET A 154 10.33 3.92 10.94
C MET A 154 9.20 2.88 10.83
N PRO A 155 9.44 1.57 11.04
CA PRO A 155 8.37 0.58 10.94
C PRO A 155 7.20 0.84 11.89
N LEU A 156 7.47 1.26 13.12
CA LEU A 156 6.44 1.49 14.14
C LEU A 156 5.82 2.89 14.09
N GLN A 157 6.48 3.87 13.47
CA GLN A 157 5.98 5.24 13.39
C GLN A 157 5.28 5.53 12.06
N MET A 158 5.80 4.96 10.98
CA MET A 158 5.37 5.27 9.62
C MET A 158 4.96 4.04 8.81
N PHE A 159 5.02 2.84 9.39
CA PHE A 159 4.68 1.56 8.73
C PHE A 159 5.48 1.28 7.46
N MET A 160 6.69 1.83 7.39
CA MET A 160 7.61 1.65 6.26
C MET A 160 8.77 0.74 6.61
N PHE A 161 9.22 -0.02 5.63
CA PHE A 161 10.45 -0.78 5.76
C PHE A 161 11.66 0.15 5.76
N PRO A 162 12.67 -0.07 6.62
CA PRO A 162 13.88 0.69 6.62
C PRO A 162 14.68 0.48 5.33
N VAL A 163 15.37 1.54 4.88
CA VAL A 163 16.33 1.44 3.75
C VAL A 163 17.74 1.07 4.23
N ASN A 164 18.04 1.26 5.52
CA ASN A 164 19.33 0.86 6.09
C ASN A 164 19.30 -0.65 6.37
N PRO A 165 20.19 -1.46 5.75
CA PRO A 165 20.20 -2.91 5.91
C PRO A 165 20.64 -3.38 7.31
N GLU A 166 21.25 -2.50 8.11
CA GLU A 166 21.65 -2.80 9.49
C GLU A 166 20.50 -2.57 10.50
N ALA A 167 19.41 -1.89 10.08
CA ALA A 167 18.25 -1.65 10.92
C ALA A 167 17.46 -2.95 11.15
N ARG A 168 17.10 -3.22 12.40
CA ARG A 168 16.30 -4.39 12.77
C ARG A 168 14.83 -4.10 12.59
N LEU A 169 14.12 -5.08 12.03
CA LEU A 169 12.66 -5.02 11.96
C LEU A 169 12.04 -5.45 13.30
N PRO A 170 10.95 -4.79 13.73
CA PRO A 170 10.15 -5.26 14.84
C PRO A 170 9.53 -6.64 14.53
N GLU A 171 9.31 -7.46 15.56
CA GLU A 171 8.75 -8.82 15.42
C GLU A 171 7.43 -8.84 14.66
N ALA A 172 6.55 -7.87 14.92
CA ALA A 172 5.27 -7.74 14.19
C ALA A 172 5.47 -7.54 12.68
N PHE A 173 6.51 -6.82 12.26
CA PHE A 173 6.83 -6.66 10.83
C PHE A 173 7.37 -7.94 10.21
N ILE A 174 8.25 -8.65 10.93
CA ILE A 174 8.79 -9.93 10.46
C ILE A 174 7.65 -10.94 10.25
N GLN A 175 6.67 -10.94 11.14
CA GLN A 175 5.59 -11.92 11.14
C GLN A 175 4.43 -11.56 10.21
N TYR A 176 4.04 -10.27 10.14
CA TYR A 176 2.78 -9.84 9.53
C TYR A 176 2.93 -8.85 8.36
N ALA A 177 4.15 -8.41 8.03
CA ALA A 177 4.42 -7.52 6.92
C ALA A 177 5.39 -8.15 5.90
N PRO A 178 5.01 -9.24 5.20
CA PRO A 178 5.88 -9.85 4.21
C PRO A 178 6.12 -8.89 3.04
N ALA A 179 7.35 -8.84 2.56
CA ALA A 179 7.68 -8.11 1.34
C ALA A 179 7.16 -8.87 0.12
N ALA A 180 6.60 -8.15 -0.86
CA ALA A 180 6.20 -8.76 -2.11
C ALA A 180 7.44 -9.27 -2.87
N GLU A 181 7.44 -10.52 -3.28
CA GLU A 181 8.54 -11.12 -4.06
C GLU A 181 8.59 -10.58 -5.49
N GLN A 182 7.44 -10.33 -6.09
CA GLN A 182 7.29 -9.88 -7.47
C GLN A 182 6.38 -8.62 -7.53
N PRO A 183 6.84 -7.48 -7.00
CA PRO A 183 6.06 -6.25 -7.09
C PRO A 183 6.01 -5.75 -8.54
N ALA A 184 4.88 -5.14 -8.91
CA ALA A 184 4.77 -4.43 -10.17
C ALA A 184 5.82 -3.32 -10.26
N ALA A 185 6.45 -3.18 -11.41
CA ALA A 185 7.46 -2.15 -11.67
C ALA A 185 7.24 -1.52 -13.05
N LEU A 186 7.24 -0.20 -13.09
CA LEU A 186 7.24 0.62 -14.29
C LEU A 186 8.43 1.57 -14.24
N SER A 187 8.98 1.93 -15.40
CA SER A 187 10.07 2.90 -15.40
C SER A 187 9.58 4.28 -14.97
N PRO A 188 10.38 5.07 -14.24
CA PRO A 188 10.02 6.43 -13.86
C PRO A 188 9.64 7.32 -15.04
N ASP A 189 10.34 7.18 -16.17
CA ASP A 189 10.05 7.96 -17.38
C ASP A 189 8.67 7.63 -17.95
N LEU A 190 8.28 6.35 -17.95
CA LEU A 190 6.96 5.93 -18.40
C LEU A 190 5.85 6.49 -17.49
N ILE A 191 6.06 6.46 -16.18
CA ILE A 191 5.13 7.03 -15.21
C ILE A 191 5.03 8.54 -15.42
N ALA A 192 6.17 9.25 -15.50
CA ALA A 192 6.20 10.69 -15.68
C ALA A 192 5.49 11.16 -16.96
N ALA A 193 5.60 10.38 -18.04
CA ALA A 193 4.98 10.71 -19.32
C ALA A 193 3.46 10.45 -19.37
N ASN A 194 2.93 9.55 -18.54
CA ASN A 194 1.58 9.03 -18.75
C ASN A 194 0.66 9.13 -17.51
N ARG A 195 1.18 9.34 -16.28
CA ARG A 195 0.38 9.28 -15.05
C ARG A 195 -0.87 10.17 -15.06
N ASP A 196 -0.82 11.30 -15.73
CA ASP A 196 -1.93 12.26 -15.81
C ASP A 196 -2.98 11.87 -16.88
N GLN A 197 -2.68 10.83 -17.67
CA GLN A 197 -3.57 10.28 -18.70
C GLN A 197 -4.19 8.95 -18.26
N TRP A 198 -3.54 8.26 -17.35
CA TRP A 198 -4.04 7.02 -16.76
C TRP A 198 -5.05 7.35 -15.64
#